data_b6f6381aca14b6385d5d78957c7eb2c7
#
_entry.id   b6f6381aca14b6385d5d78957c7eb2c7
#
_cell.length_a   1.000
_cell.length_b   1.000
_cell.length_c   1.000
_cell.angle_alpha   90.00
_cell.angle_beta   90.00
_cell.angle_gamma   90.00
#
_symmetry.space_group_name_H-M   'P 1'
#
loop_
_entity.id
_entity.type
_entity.pdbx_description
1 polymer ?
#
loop_
_entity_poly.entity_id
_entity_poly.type
_entity_poly.pdbx_seq_one_letter_code
_entity_poly.pdbx_strand_id
1 'polypeptide(L)'
;MSLRHEKMESALREVAAEFLAREAGPQSLITVTGVRMAEDGNSATILITVLPESLEEEAVKFANRNRGELGVFLTKRVRGMRAPHLEFMIDRGEKNRQRLDELTK
;
A
#
# COMPACT_ATOMS: atom_id res chain seq x y z
N MET A 1 20.13 -0.82 1.34
CA MET A 1 19.06 -1.25 0.42
C MET A 1 19.55 -1.17 -1.02
N SER A 2 19.20 -2.12 -1.86
CA SER A 2 19.66 -2.12 -3.24
C SER A 2 18.83 -1.16 -4.10
N LEU A 3 19.44 -0.66 -5.18
CA LEU A 3 18.74 0.19 -6.15
C LEU A 3 17.53 -0.53 -6.75
N ARG A 4 17.64 -1.85 -6.94
CA ARG A 4 16.54 -2.67 -7.44
C ARG A 4 15.33 -2.64 -6.51
N HIS A 5 15.57 -2.73 -5.19
CA HIS A 5 14.52 -2.63 -4.18
C HIS A 5 13.86 -1.26 -4.18
N GLU A 6 14.65 -0.20 -4.30
CA GLU A 6 14.12 1.16 -4.36
C GLU A 6 13.21 1.37 -5.57
N LYS A 7 13.61 0.85 -6.72
CA LYS A 7 12.80 0.93 -7.93
C LYS A 7 11.50 0.14 -7.79
N MET A 8 11.58 -1.06 -7.19
CA MET A 8 10.40 -1.86 -6.95
C MET A 8 9.46 -1.19 -5.96
N GLU A 9 9.98 -0.63 -4.88
CA GLU A 9 9.17 0.10 -3.91
C GLU A 9 8.45 1.29 -4.54
N SER A 10 9.15 2.07 -5.37
CA SER A 10 8.55 3.21 -6.07
C SER A 10 7.44 2.78 -7.02
N ALA A 11 7.71 1.74 -7.82
CA ALA A 11 6.73 1.20 -8.76
C ALA A 11 5.52 0.65 -8.02
N LEU A 12 5.75 -0.10 -6.96
CA LEU A 12 4.68 -0.71 -6.17
C LEU A 12 3.81 0.33 -5.50
N ARG A 13 4.42 1.39 -4.94
CA ARG A 13 3.69 2.50 -4.33
C ARG A 13 2.75 3.15 -5.33
N GLU A 14 3.25 3.45 -6.51
CA GLU A 14 2.49 4.09 -7.58
C GLU A 14 1.35 3.21 -8.09
N VAL A 15 1.66 1.94 -8.37
CA VAL A 15 0.67 0.99 -8.88
C VAL A 15 -0.40 0.70 -7.83
N ALA A 16 -0.02 0.55 -6.57
CA ALA A 16 -0.96 0.31 -5.48
C ALA A 16 -1.90 1.50 -5.30
N ALA A 17 -1.38 2.72 -5.37
CA ALA A 17 -2.20 3.92 -5.25
C ALA A 17 -3.23 4.01 -6.39
N GLU A 18 -2.80 3.75 -7.62
CA GLU A 18 -3.71 3.72 -8.78
C GLU A 18 -4.77 2.64 -8.64
N PHE A 19 -4.35 1.45 -8.22
CA PHE A 19 -5.24 0.30 -8.06
C PHE A 19 -6.33 0.59 -7.03
N LEU A 20 -5.94 1.08 -5.86
CA LEU A 20 -6.88 1.38 -4.79
C LEU A 20 -7.82 2.53 -5.15
N ALA A 21 -7.32 3.55 -5.84
CA ALA A 21 -8.16 4.66 -6.29
C ALA A 21 -9.24 4.20 -7.25
N ARG A 22 -8.94 3.23 -8.10
CA ARG A 22 -9.88 2.71 -9.08
C ARG A 22 -10.86 1.69 -8.51
N GLU A 23 -10.37 0.79 -7.64
CA GLU A 23 -11.15 -0.33 -7.14
C GLU A 23 -11.91 -0.04 -5.85
N ALA A 24 -11.41 0.88 -5.03
CA ALA A 24 -12.09 1.24 -3.79
C ALA A 24 -13.36 2.04 -4.08
N GLY A 25 -14.42 1.76 -3.32
CA GLY A 25 -15.66 2.47 -3.47
C GLY A 25 -15.57 3.92 -2.95
N PRO A 26 -16.60 4.73 -3.20
CA PRO A 26 -16.61 6.13 -2.79
C PRO A 26 -16.77 6.34 -1.27
N GLN A 27 -17.01 5.30 -0.51
CA GLN A 27 -17.27 5.39 0.93
C GLN A 27 -16.03 5.67 1.75
N SER A 28 -14.85 5.39 1.22
CA SER A 28 -13.61 5.57 1.97
C SER A 28 -12.53 6.18 1.11
N LEU A 29 -11.65 6.95 1.75
CA LEU A 29 -10.44 7.46 1.13
C LEU A 29 -9.26 6.63 1.64
N ILE A 30 -8.60 5.92 0.73
CA ILE A 30 -7.44 5.08 1.05
C ILE A 30 -6.20 5.74 0.44
N THR A 31 -5.21 6.03 1.28
CA THR A 31 -3.96 6.64 0.84
C THR A 31 -2.81 5.68 1.10
N VAL A 32 -1.98 5.45 0.07
CA VAL A 32 -0.75 4.66 0.23
C VAL A 32 0.31 5.59 0.78
N THR A 33 0.83 5.29 1.97
CA THR A 33 1.80 6.13 2.65
C THR A 33 3.23 5.60 2.53
N GLY A 34 3.39 4.34 2.19
CA GLY A 34 4.72 3.79 2.02
C GLY A 34 4.71 2.32 1.62
N VAL A 35 5.87 1.82 1.29
CA VAL A 35 6.08 0.41 0.94
C VAL A 35 7.37 -0.04 1.62
N ARG A 36 7.35 -1.21 2.23
CA ARG A 36 8.54 -1.82 2.83
C ARG A 36 8.77 -3.18 2.20
N MET A 37 9.94 -3.35 1.60
CA MET A 37 10.34 -4.64 1.06
C MET A 37 11.18 -5.41 2.05
N ALA A 38 10.99 -6.73 2.10
CA ALA A 38 11.90 -7.60 2.83
C ALA A 38 13.27 -7.59 2.15
N GLU A 39 14.33 -7.85 2.93
CA GLU A 39 15.69 -7.85 2.39
C GLU A 39 15.87 -8.81 1.22
N ASP A 40 15.24 -9.97 1.29
CA ASP A 40 15.33 -10.98 0.22
C ASP A 40 14.48 -10.63 -1.02
N GLY A 41 13.66 -9.58 -0.96
CA GLY A 41 12.83 -9.16 -2.08
C GLY A 41 11.61 -10.03 -2.33
N ASN A 42 11.34 -11.03 -1.47
CA ASN A 42 10.26 -11.99 -1.69
C ASN A 42 8.90 -11.53 -1.15
N SER A 43 8.89 -10.50 -0.33
CA SER A 43 7.65 -9.95 0.19
C SER A 43 7.73 -8.45 0.33
N ALA A 44 6.56 -7.80 0.34
CA ALA A 44 6.45 -6.36 0.51
C ALA A 44 5.19 -6.03 1.29
N THR A 45 5.29 -5.06 2.17
CA THR A 45 4.16 -4.54 2.94
C THR A 45 3.82 -3.15 2.41
N ILE A 46 2.56 -2.97 2.02
CA ILE A 46 2.05 -1.68 1.54
C ILE A 46 1.30 -1.03 2.70
N LEU A 47 1.79 0.14 3.11
CA LEU A 47 1.23 0.87 4.25
C LEU A 47 0.18 1.85 3.76
N ILE A 48 -0.98 1.85 4.41
CA ILE A 48 -2.11 2.69 4.02
C ILE A 48 -2.72 3.40 5.22
N THR A 49 -3.38 4.52 4.95
CA THR A 49 -4.29 5.15 5.90
C THR A 49 -5.68 5.18 5.27
N VAL A 50 -6.71 5.13 6.09
CA VAL A 50 -8.11 5.04 5.64
C VAL A 50 -8.96 6.05 6.41
N LEU A 51 -9.78 6.79 5.69
CA LEU A 51 -10.76 7.71 6.27
C LEU A 51 -12.16 7.37 5.74
N PRO A 52 -13.17 7.29 6.55
CA PRO A 52 -13.12 7.40 8.02
C PRO A 52 -12.49 6.17 8.67
N GLU A 53 -11.98 6.33 9.89
CA GLU A 53 -11.32 5.23 10.62
C GLU A 53 -12.19 3.99 10.77
N SER A 54 -13.50 4.18 10.89
CA SER A 54 -14.43 3.06 11.04
C SER A 54 -14.37 2.06 9.88
N LEU A 55 -13.82 2.47 8.74
CA LEU A 55 -13.71 1.62 7.56
C LEU A 55 -12.34 0.99 7.38
N GLU A 56 -11.40 1.19 8.33
CA GLU A 56 -10.04 0.65 8.23
C GLU A 56 -10.02 -0.87 8.05
N GLU A 57 -10.74 -1.57 8.89
CA GLU A 57 -10.73 -3.03 8.85
C GLU A 57 -11.26 -3.57 7.52
N GLU A 58 -12.37 -3.03 7.06
CA GLU A 58 -12.95 -3.41 5.77
C GLU A 58 -12.03 -3.09 4.61
N ALA A 59 -11.39 -1.92 4.66
CA ALA A 59 -10.48 -1.49 3.60
C ALA A 59 -9.26 -2.41 3.52
N VAL A 60 -8.68 -2.78 4.66
CA VAL A 60 -7.54 -3.70 4.69
C VAL A 60 -7.93 -5.07 4.16
N LYS A 61 -9.07 -5.59 4.56
CA LYS A 61 -9.58 -6.88 4.06
C LYS A 61 -9.81 -6.84 2.55
N PHE A 62 -10.43 -5.77 2.07
CA PHE A 62 -10.65 -5.58 0.64
C PHE A 62 -9.32 -5.56 -0.12
N ALA A 63 -8.37 -4.77 0.33
CA ALA A 63 -7.07 -4.65 -0.32
C ALA A 63 -6.34 -6.00 -0.36
N ASN A 64 -6.34 -6.72 0.75
CA ASN A 64 -5.67 -8.02 0.81
C ASN A 64 -6.35 -9.09 -0.04
N ARG A 65 -7.67 -9.04 -0.20
CA ARG A 65 -8.36 -9.95 -1.11
C ARG A 65 -7.99 -9.71 -2.57
N ASN A 66 -7.62 -8.48 -2.90
CA ASN A 66 -7.30 -8.09 -4.28
C ASN A 66 -5.80 -8.01 -4.56
N ARG A 67 -4.96 -8.45 -3.62
CA ARG A 67 -3.51 -8.38 -3.79
C ARG A 67 -2.98 -9.18 -4.98
N GLY A 68 -3.67 -10.26 -5.35
CA GLY A 68 -3.29 -11.03 -6.54
C GLY A 68 -3.42 -10.22 -7.81
N GLU A 69 -4.51 -9.47 -7.95
CA GLU A 69 -4.71 -8.58 -9.10
C GLU A 69 -3.66 -7.48 -9.12
N LEU A 70 -3.34 -6.92 -7.96
CA LEU A 70 -2.29 -5.91 -7.85
C LEU A 70 -0.96 -6.46 -8.33
N GLY A 71 -0.64 -7.71 -7.96
CA GLY A 71 0.57 -8.39 -8.42
C GLY A 71 0.63 -8.49 -9.94
N VAL A 72 -0.49 -8.79 -10.58
CA VAL A 72 -0.57 -8.84 -12.04
C VAL A 72 -0.31 -7.47 -12.66
N PHE A 73 -0.92 -6.42 -12.11
CA PHE A 73 -0.66 -5.04 -12.57
C PHE A 73 0.80 -4.67 -12.43
N LEU A 74 1.40 -5.04 -11.30
CA LEU A 74 2.81 -4.75 -11.04
C LEU A 74 3.71 -5.40 -12.08
N THR A 75 3.49 -6.68 -12.40
CA THR A 75 4.33 -7.39 -13.38
C THR A 75 4.20 -6.82 -14.78
N LYS A 76 3.05 -6.24 -15.11
CA LYS A 76 2.88 -5.55 -16.39
C LYS A 76 3.61 -4.22 -16.44
N ARG A 77 3.69 -3.53 -15.29
CA ARG A 77 4.34 -2.23 -15.20
C ARG A 77 5.85 -2.34 -15.09
N VAL A 78 6.36 -3.37 -14.40
CA VAL A 78 7.79 -3.57 -14.16
C VAL A 78 8.21 -4.88 -14.83
N ARG A 79 8.75 -4.77 -16.02
CA ARG A 79 9.17 -5.93 -16.82
C ARG A 79 10.36 -6.64 -16.21
N GLY A 80 10.35 -7.96 -16.30
CA GLY A 80 11.46 -8.78 -15.87
C GLY A 80 11.57 -8.97 -14.37
N MET A 81 10.60 -8.48 -13.61
CA MET A 81 10.58 -8.66 -12.17
C MET A 81 9.41 -9.53 -11.75
N ARG A 82 9.69 -10.41 -10.80
CA ARG A 82 8.67 -11.25 -10.19
C ARG A 82 7.97 -10.44 -9.11
N ALA A 83 6.64 -10.48 -9.08
CA ALA A 83 5.90 -9.79 -8.03
C ALA A 83 6.19 -10.45 -6.67
N PRO A 84 6.56 -9.67 -5.64
CA PRO A 84 6.71 -10.22 -4.30
C PRO A 84 5.36 -10.59 -3.71
N HIS A 85 5.35 -11.33 -2.61
CA HIS A 85 4.13 -11.54 -1.85
C HIS A 85 3.71 -10.20 -1.23
N LEU A 86 2.49 -9.76 -1.51
CA LEU A 86 2.01 -8.44 -1.09
C LEU A 86 1.07 -8.54 0.10
N GLU A 87 1.19 -7.58 1.01
CA GLU A 87 0.29 -7.47 2.16
C GLU A 87 0.03 -6.00 2.45
N PHE A 88 -1.21 -5.65 2.73
CA PHE A 88 -1.60 -4.29 3.11
C PHE A 88 -1.74 -4.21 4.63
N MET A 89 -1.26 -3.12 5.20
CA MET A 89 -1.37 -2.85 6.63
C MET A 89 -1.61 -1.36 6.87
N ILE A 90 -2.28 -1.03 7.97
CA ILE A 90 -2.48 0.36 8.36
C ILE A 90 -1.12 0.94 8.79
N ASP A 91 -0.82 2.14 8.31
CA ASP A 91 0.37 2.88 8.70
C ASP A 91 0.12 3.57 10.05
N ARG A 92 0.51 2.92 11.12
CA ARG A 92 0.25 3.43 12.47
C ARG A 92 1.11 4.64 12.80
N GLY A 93 2.29 4.74 12.22
CA GLY A 93 3.15 5.91 12.38
C GLY A 93 2.51 7.17 11.82
N GLU A 94 2.00 7.10 10.59
CA GLU A 94 1.31 8.21 9.96
C GLU A 94 0.02 8.58 10.69
N LYS A 95 -0.74 7.58 11.12
CA LYS A 95 -1.95 7.78 11.88
C LYS A 95 -1.68 8.53 13.19
N ASN A 96 -0.62 8.15 13.90
CA ASN A 96 -0.23 8.81 15.14
C ASN A 96 0.22 10.25 14.92
N ARG A 97 0.94 10.53 13.84
CA ARG A 97 1.32 11.89 13.47
C ARG A 97 0.10 12.77 13.21
N GLN A 98 -0.88 12.24 12.50
CA GLN A 98 -2.13 12.95 12.21
C GLN A 98 -2.85 13.32 13.51
N ARG A 99 -2.90 12.40 14.47
CA ARG A 99 -3.51 12.66 15.80
C ARG A 99 -2.77 13.73 16.56
N LEU A 100 -1.44 13.70 16.53
CA LEU A 100 -0.65 14.72 17.23
C LEU A 100 -0.87 16.10 16.62
N ASP A 101 -0.95 16.20 15.31
CA ASP A 101 -1.24 17.45 14.63
C ASP A 101 -2.61 18.01 15.04
N GLU A 102 -3.61 17.15 15.15
CA GLU A 102 -4.94 17.56 15.60
C GLU A 102 -4.92 18.07 17.02
N LEU A 103 -4.14 17.43 17.90
CA LEU A 103 -4.06 17.82 19.31
C LEU A 103 -3.29 19.12 19.54
N THR A 104 -2.41 19.48 18.61
CA THR A 104 -1.57 20.68 18.74
C THR A 104 -2.14 21.91 18.04
N LYS A 105 -3.24 21.78 17.35
CA LYS A 105 -3.90 22.92 16.70
C LYS A 105 -4.63 23.82 17.67
#